data_48496e39afd9e92976ca7d7b9f96015a
#
_entry.id   48496e39afd9e92976ca7d7b9f96015a
#
_cell.length_a   1.000
_cell.length_b   1.000
_cell.length_c   1.000
_cell.angle_alpha   90.00
_cell.angle_beta   90.00
_cell.angle_gamma   90.00
#
_symmetry.space_group_name_H-M   'P 1'
#
loop_
_entity.id
_entity.type
_entity.pdbx_description
1 polymer ?
#
loop_
_entity_poly.entity_id
_entity_poly.type
_entity_poly.pdbx_seq_one_letter_code
_entity_poly.pdbx_strand_id
1 'polypeptide(L)'
;MKTAITQLKVFILFLVIMLSLKSAAYAFDKMGEGCSADCNQCHKINLEEAANILKDFEQFKVVSVGEGPIRGMWEVQVEAQGKRLPIYLHYSRKFFFTGNIIDIEKKKVVSKIPAPETAVREKIDVSKIPLDDAIVIGKPSSPNKVVVFDDPDCPFCRKLHPEIKEVVSKRDDIVFYIKLFPLVELHPKSYDKSKAIVCAKSFEMLDDAFSGKDIPPPSCDTKQIDKNIELASKLGVSGTPTLILNNGEIIPGYAKADEIIKMIDSAKQETGAKK
;
A
#
# COMPACT_ATOMS: atom_id res chain seq x y z
N MET A 1 73.78 43.02 21.08
CA MET A 1 72.68 42.76 22.06
C MET A 1 71.28 42.90 21.49
N LYS A 2 70.99 43.86 20.62
CA LYS A 2 69.62 44.07 20.06
C LYS A 2 69.16 42.93 19.14
N THR A 3 70.05 42.36 18.36
CA THR A 3 69.72 41.23 17.42
C THR A 3 69.34 39.95 18.09
N ALA A 4 69.95 39.60 19.23
CA ALA A 4 69.64 38.34 19.98
C ALA A 4 68.26 38.42 20.63
N ILE A 5 67.81 39.62 21.09
CA ILE A 5 66.51 39.86 21.70
C ILE A 5 65.40 39.72 20.65
N THR A 6 65.65 40.21 19.43
CA THR A 6 64.69 40.14 18.32
C THR A 6 64.49 38.66 17.87
N GLN A 7 65.56 37.88 17.77
CA GLN A 7 65.51 36.46 17.41
C GLN A 7 64.75 35.62 18.48
N LEU A 8 64.94 35.94 19.75
CA LEU A 8 64.29 35.29 20.86
C LEU A 8 62.74 35.56 20.84
N LYS A 9 62.34 36.82 20.53
CA LYS A 9 60.94 37.20 20.42
C LYS A 9 60.22 36.49 19.25
N VAL A 10 60.89 36.38 18.10
CA VAL A 10 60.35 35.64 16.95
C VAL A 10 60.21 34.16 17.26
N PHE A 11 61.20 33.56 17.96
CA PHE A 11 61.13 32.15 18.34
C PHE A 11 60.01 31.86 19.34
N ILE A 12 59.80 32.73 20.33
CA ILE A 12 58.72 32.61 21.29
C ILE A 12 57.35 32.79 20.58
N LEU A 13 57.23 33.71 19.65
CA LEU A 13 56.01 33.87 18.87
C LEU A 13 55.69 32.65 18.02
N PHE A 14 56.67 32.06 17.38
CA PHE A 14 56.52 30.79 16.64
C PHE A 14 56.14 29.63 17.52
N LEU A 15 56.69 29.56 18.73
CA LEU A 15 56.37 28.49 19.70
C LEU A 15 54.91 28.61 20.20
N VAL A 16 54.46 29.83 20.44
CA VAL A 16 53.07 30.13 20.86
C VAL A 16 52.07 29.81 19.74
N ILE A 17 52.39 30.13 18.48
CA ILE A 17 51.59 29.77 17.32
C ILE A 17 51.49 28.26 17.10
N MET A 18 52.61 27.53 17.29
CA MET A 18 52.64 26.09 17.17
C MET A 18 51.92 25.38 18.33
N LEU A 19 51.88 25.96 19.53
CA LEU A 19 51.08 25.46 20.63
C LEU A 19 49.59 25.68 20.45
N SER A 20 49.18 26.84 19.84
CA SER A 20 47.78 27.12 19.56
C SER A 20 47.19 26.30 18.42
N LEU A 21 48.00 25.86 17.47
CA LEU A 21 47.59 24.93 16.40
C LEU A 21 47.34 23.51 16.88
N LYS A 22 48.00 23.09 17.99
CA LYS A 22 47.72 21.77 18.56
C LYS A 22 46.39 21.69 19.31
N SER A 23 45.87 22.78 19.82
CA SER A 23 44.57 22.83 20.48
C SER A 23 43.37 22.80 19.51
N ALA A 24 43.56 23.21 18.25
CA ALA A 24 42.52 23.13 17.23
C ALA A 24 42.30 21.72 16.67
N ALA A 25 43.34 20.86 16.74
CA ALA A 25 43.24 19.48 16.29
C ALA A 25 42.44 18.57 17.26
N TYR A 26 42.37 18.94 18.55
CA TYR A 26 41.61 18.17 19.55
C TYR A 26 40.10 18.43 19.52
N ALA A 27 39.63 19.48 18.85
CA ALA A 27 38.21 19.80 18.76
C ALA A 27 37.49 18.99 17.67
N PHE A 28 38.23 18.36 16.74
CA PHE A 28 37.66 17.56 15.65
C PHE A 28 37.58 16.06 15.97
N ASP A 29 38.29 15.61 17.00
CA ASP A 29 38.32 14.17 17.37
C ASP A 29 37.12 13.72 18.23
N LYS A 30 36.24 14.65 18.63
CA LYS A 30 35.02 14.35 19.37
C LYS A 30 33.73 14.39 18.56
N MET A 31 33.81 14.64 17.25
CA MET A 31 32.63 14.63 16.36
C MET A 31 32.62 13.39 15.46
N GLY A 32 32.85 12.21 16.00
CA GLY A 32 32.85 11.02 15.17
C GLY A 32 32.99 9.68 15.90
N GLU A 33 32.73 9.60 17.18
CA GLU A 33 32.35 8.30 17.74
C GLU A 33 30.91 8.01 17.32
N GLY A 34 30.72 7.76 16.02
CA GLY A 34 29.61 6.95 15.54
C GLY A 34 29.66 5.66 16.35
N CYS A 35 28.53 5.21 16.88
CA CYS A 35 28.42 3.99 17.66
C CYS A 35 29.30 2.91 17.04
N SER A 36 30.47 2.64 17.62
CA SER A 36 31.34 1.51 17.28
C SER A 36 30.74 0.18 17.76
N ALA A 37 29.72 0.26 18.59
CA ALA A 37 28.92 -0.85 19.09
C ALA A 37 27.69 -1.11 18.21
N ASP A 38 27.11 -2.27 18.36
CA ASP A 38 25.82 -2.62 17.72
C ASP A 38 24.78 -1.52 18.03
N CYS A 39 24.14 -0.96 17.02
CA CYS A 39 23.17 0.13 17.16
C CYS A 39 22.07 -0.15 18.19
N ASN A 40 21.73 -1.44 18.37
CA ASN A 40 20.77 -1.90 19.36
C ASN A 40 21.20 -1.68 20.82
N GLN A 41 22.49 -1.51 21.07
CA GLN A 41 23.00 -1.21 22.41
C GLN A 41 22.90 0.28 22.74
N CYS A 42 23.02 1.15 21.74
CA CYS A 42 23.00 2.60 21.89
C CYS A 42 21.57 3.17 21.83
N HIS A 43 20.68 2.55 21.05
CA HIS A 43 19.31 3.00 20.85
C HIS A 43 18.35 2.03 21.53
N LYS A 44 17.92 2.39 22.73
CA LYS A 44 16.91 1.66 23.49
C LYS A 44 15.62 2.47 23.58
N ILE A 45 14.52 1.78 23.59
CA ILE A 45 13.18 2.35 23.85
C ILE A 45 12.40 1.34 24.70
N ASN A 46 11.67 1.83 25.67
CA ASN A 46 10.75 1.02 26.45
C ASN A 46 9.30 1.22 26.02
N LEU A 47 8.39 0.44 26.59
CA LEU A 47 6.97 0.48 26.25
C LEU A 47 6.33 1.86 26.51
N GLU A 48 6.67 2.46 27.64
CA GLU A 48 6.13 3.75 28.06
C GLU A 48 6.60 4.88 27.12
N GLU A 49 7.89 4.89 26.78
CA GLU A 49 8.44 5.84 25.81
C GLU A 49 7.80 5.70 24.42
N ALA A 50 7.61 4.48 23.94
CA ALA A 50 6.93 4.24 22.66
C ALA A 50 5.47 4.70 22.70
N ALA A 51 4.77 4.42 23.78
CA ALA A 51 3.39 4.89 23.98
C ALA A 51 3.31 6.42 24.02
N ASN A 52 4.26 7.09 24.69
CA ASN A 52 4.28 8.55 24.72
C ASN A 52 4.60 9.19 23.37
N ILE A 53 5.47 8.56 22.55
CA ILE A 53 5.76 9.03 21.17
C ILE A 53 4.50 8.91 20.29
N LEU A 54 3.71 7.89 20.48
CA LEU A 54 2.54 7.59 19.65
C LEU A 54 1.21 8.10 20.24
N LYS A 55 1.23 8.84 21.33
CA LYS A 55 0.04 9.28 22.07
C LYS A 55 -0.97 10.09 21.25
N ASP A 56 -0.48 10.84 20.26
CA ASP A 56 -1.34 11.67 19.40
C ASP A 56 -2.04 10.83 18.30
N PHE A 57 -1.71 9.55 18.21
CA PHE A 57 -2.35 8.57 17.33
C PHE A 57 -3.29 7.69 18.15
N GLU A 58 -4.46 8.22 18.52
CA GLU A 58 -5.45 7.58 19.41
C GLU A 58 -5.86 6.16 19.00
N GLN A 59 -5.76 5.84 17.70
CA GLN A 59 -6.04 4.50 17.18
C GLN A 59 -5.02 3.44 17.61
N PHE A 60 -3.84 3.84 18.13
CA PHE A 60 -2.75 2.92 18.47
C PHE A 60 -2.62 2.72 19.97
N LYS A 61 -2.85 1.50 20.44
CA LYS A 61 -2.49 1.06 21.78
C LYS A 61 -1.20 0.24 21.70
N VAL A 62 -0.10 0.75 22.24
CA VAL A 62 1.19 0.06 22.24
C VAL A 62 1.12 -1.18 23.13
N VAL A 63 1.53 -2.33 22.59
CA VAL A 63 1.47 -3.64 23.24
C VAL A 63 2.86 -4.14 23.61
N SER A 64 3.81 -4.02 22.69
CA SER A 64 5.20 -4.43 22.92
C SER A 64 6.16 -3.67 22.03
N VAL A 65 7.43 -3.66 22.42
CA VAL A 65 8.54 -3.06 21.67
C VAL A 65 9.65 -4.08 21.53
N GLY A 66 10.24 -4.16 20.36
CA GLY A 66 11.35 -5.06 20.05
C GLY A 66 12.30 -4.46 19.01
N GLU A 67 13.33 -5.23 18.69
CA GLU A 67 14.25 -4.88 17.63
C GLU A 67 13.54 -4.95 16.26
N GLY A 68 13.76 -3.93 15.44
CA GLY A 68 13.23 -3.90 14.07
C GLY A 68 13.97 -4.86 13.15
N PRO A 69 13.40 -5.19 11.99
CA PRO A 69 13.96 -6.13 11.03
C PRO A 69 15.21 -5.59 10.30
N ILE A 70 15.44 -4.29 10.38
CA ILE A 70 16.62 -3.60 9.84
C ILE A 70 17.18 -2.62 10.85
N ARG A 71 18.46 -2.32 10.74
CA ARG A 71 19.13 -1.34 11.61
C ARG A 71 18.46 0.03 11.48
N GLY A 72 18.38 0.76 12.58
CA GLY A 72 17.81 2.10 12.64
C GLY A 72 16.33 2.14 13.01
N MET A 73 15.71 1.00 13.29
CA MET A 73 14.28 0.91 13.59
C MET A 73 13.99 0.00 14.78
N TRP A 74 12.97 0.36 15.54
CA TRP A 74 12.30 -0.56 16.48
C TRP A 74 11.02 -1.09 15.84
N GLU A 75 10.68 -2.33 16.15
CA GLU A 75 9.37 -2.89 15.90
C GLU A 75 8.49 -2.64 17.12
N VAL A 76 7.41 -1.89 16.92
CA VAL A 76 6.43 -1.59 17.96
C VAL A 76 5.13 -2.29 17.58
N GLN A 77 4.69 -3.24 18.41
CA GLN A 77 3.40 -3.87 18.22
C GLN A 77 2.32 -2.97 18.79
N VAL A 78 1.37 -2.59 17.96
CA VAL A 78 0.22 -1.80 18.36
C VAL A 78 -1.07 -2.57 18.16
N GLU A 79 -2.05 -2.32 19.01
CA GLU A 79 -3.43 -2.76 18.81
C GLU A 79 -4.24 -1.59 18.25
N ALA A 80 -4.86 -1.82 17.08
CA ALA A 80 -5.72 -0.87 16.41
C ALA A 80 -6.96 -1.59 15.89
N GLN A 81 -8.14 -1.08 16.21
CA GLN A 81 -9.42 -1.68 15.78
C GLN A 81 -9.54 -3.17 16.12
N GLY A 82 -9.04 -3.58 17.30
CA GLY A 82 -9.07 -4.98 17.76
C GLY A 82 -8.06 -5.91 17.08
N LYS A 83 -7.17 -5.38 16.25
CA LYS A 83 -6.12 -6.16 15.58
C LYS A 83 -4.74 -5.69 16.05
N ARG A 84 -3.83 -6.67 16.19
CA ARG A 84 -2.41 -6.37 16.44
C ARG A 84 -1.67 -6.23 15.13
N LEU A 85 -0.91 -5.14 14.99
CA LEU A 85 -0.07 -4.88 13.83
C LEU A 85 1.25 -4.24 14.24
N PRO A 86 2.34 -4.59 13.58
CA PRO A 86 3.62 -3.93 13.81
C PRO A 86 3.67 -2.61 13.07
N ILE A 87 4.23 -1.62 13.73
CA ILE A 87 4.73 -0.40 13.11
C ILE A 87 6.25 -0.34 13.32
N TYR A 88 6.94 0.33 12.42
CA TYR A 88 8.39 0.47 12.48
C TYR A 88 8.74 1.90 12.84
N LEU A 89 9.20 2.12 14.07
CA LEU A 89 9.58 3.41 14.60
C LEU A 89 11.07 3.63 14.38
N HIS A 90 11.42 4.71 13.67
CA HIS A 90 12.81 5.06 13.42
C HIS A 90 13.51 5.54 14.72
N TYR A 91 14.79 5.25 14.88
CA TYR A 91 15.58 5.61 16.06
C TYR A 91 15.63 7.11 16.34
N SER A 92 15.38 7.98 15.34
CA SER A 92 15.21 9.43 15.56
C SER A 92 13.94 9.78 16.33
N ARG A 93 13.01 8.85 16.54
CA ARG A 93 11.70 9.06 17.21
C ARG A 93 10.78 10.07 16.49
N LYS A 94 11.09 10.42 15.23
CA LYS A 94 10.35 11.41 14.45
C LYS A 94 9.48 10.79 13.36
N PHE A 95 9.76 9.54 12.98
CA PHE A 95 9.09 8.88 11.86
C PHE A 95 8.72 7.46 12.26
N PHE A 96 7.55 7.05 11.88
CA PHE A 96 7.18 5.63 11.83
C PHE A 96 6.56 5.33 10.48
N PHE A 97 6.56 4.06 10.11
CA PHE A 97 5.85 3.59 8.93
C PHE A 97 5.23 2.21 9.20
N THR A 98 4.26 1.89 8.40
CA THR A 98 3.60 0.58 8.37
C THR A 98 3.84 -0.04 7.00
N GLY A 99 3.91 -1.34 6.93
CA GLY A 99 4.06 -2.03 5.65
C GLY A 99 5.16 -3.10 5.67
N ASN A 100 5.33 -3.75 4.52
CA ASN A 100 6.35 -4.78 4.37
C ASN A 100 7.72 -4.16 4.09
N ILE A 101 8.74 -4.67 4.79
CA ILE A 101 10.15 -4.42 4.50
C ILE A 101 10.65 -5.62 3.70
N ILE A 102 11.18 -5.35 2.50
CA ILE A 102 11.65 -6.38 1.58
C ILE A 102 13.16 -6.28 1.47
N ASP A 103 13.85 -7.38 1.74
CA ASP A 103 15.27 -7.53 1.43
C ASP A 103 15.39 -7.67 -0.10
N ILE A 104 16.03 -6.70 -0.73
CA ILE A 104 16.12 -6.63 -2.20
C ILE A 104 17.02 -7.75 -2.75
N GLU A 105 18.09 -8.09 -2.06
CA GLU A 105 19.02 -9.14 -2.49
C GLU A 105 18.38 -10.52 -2.37
N LYS A 106 17.75 -10.80 -1.23
CA LYS A 106 17.09 -12.07 -0.96
C LYS A 106 15.69 -12.19 -1.55
N LYS A 107 15.12 -11.09 -2.04
CA LYS A 107 13.74 -11.00 -2.53
C LYS A 107 12.71 -11.55 -1.53
N LYS A 108 12.94 -11.32 -0.24
CA LYS A 108 12.10 -11.83 0.85
C LYS A 108 11.60 -10.71 1.73
N VAL A 109 10.38 -10.87 2.24
CA VAL A 109 9.84 -10.01 3.29
C VAL A 109 10.58 -10.32 4.58
N VAL A 110 11.22 -9.32 5.19
CA VAL A 110 11.95 -9.42 6.46
C VAL A 110 11.20 -8.81 7.64
N SER A 111 10.17 -8.02 7.36
CA SER A 111 9.25 -7.54 8.38
C SER A 111 8.49 -8.72 9.00
N LYS A 112 8.36 -8.71 10.32
CA LYS A 112 7.52 -9.67 11.04
C LYS A 112 6.04 -9.28 11.00
N ILE A 113 5.62 -8.50 10.00
CA ILE A 113 4.18 -8.36 9.83
C ILE A 113 3.71 -9.80 9.66
N PRO A 114 2.86 -10.34 10.52
CA PRO A 114 2.14 -11.54 10.20
C PRO A 114 1.66 -11.29 8.77
N ALA A 115 2.08 -12.14 7.82
CA ALA A 115 1.41 -12.17 6.52
C ALA A 115 -0.04 -11.96 6.91
N PRO A 116 -0.75 -10.94 6.42
CA PRO A 116 -2.09 -10.67 6.93
C PRO A 116 -2.63 -12.06 7.11
N GLU A 117 -2.74 -12.49 8.38
CA GLU A 117 -3.44 -13.73 8.67
C GLU A 117 -4.55 -13.58 7.72
N THR A 118 -4.60 -14.48 6.71
CA THR A 118 -5.67 -14.36 5.75
C THR A 118 -6.86 -14.17 6.64
N ALA A 119 -7.06 -12.88 6.95
CA ALA A 119 -8.12 -12.46 7.85
C ALA A 119 -9.20 -13.14 7.09
N VAL A 120 -9.82 -14.16 7.69
CA VAL A 120 -10.94 -14.81 7.07
C VAL A 120 -11.81 -13.62 6.74
N ARG A 121 -11.51 -13.02 5.55
CA ARG A 121 -12.23 -11.86 5.08
C ARG A 121 -13.59 -12.43 5.01
N GLU A 122 -14.48 -11.95 5.87
CA GLU A 122 -15.83 -12.49 5.90
C GLU A 122 -16.22 -12.53 4.45
N LYS A 123 -16.40 -13.78 3.95
CA LYS A 123 -16.68 -13.97 2.53
C LYS A 123 -17.95 -13.20 2.26
N ILE A 124 -17.86 -12.30 1.33
CA ILE A 124 -19.02 -11.47 0.96
C ILE A 124 -20.11 -12.39 0.43
N ASP A 125 -21.32 -12.17 0.87
CA ASP A 125 -22.48 -12.76 0.25
C ASP A 125 -22.70 -12.11 -1.13
N VAL A 126 -22.15 -12.75 -2.17
CA VAL A 126 -22.20 -12.23 -3.54
C VAL A 126 -23.63 -12.11 -4.08
N SER A 127 -24.60 -12.86 -3.50
CA SER A 127 -26.01 -12.77 -3.89
C SER A 127 -26.63 -11.41 -3.57
N LYS A 128 -26.04 -10.66 -2.63
CA LYS A 128 -26.46 -9.31 -2.24
C LYS A 128 -25.87 -8.20 -3.10
N ILE A 129 -25.01 -8.53 -4.06
CA ILE A 129 -24.44 -7.55 -4.98
C ILE A 129 -25.41 -7.39 -6.17
N PRO A 130 -26.06 -6.21 -6.35
CA PRO A 130 -26.89 -5.97 -7.52
C PRO A 130 -26.04 -5.91 -8.78
N LEU A 131 -26.45 -6.58 -9.84
CA LEU A 131 -25.71 -6.70 -11.10
C LEU A 131 -26.37 -5.98 -12.28
N ASP A 132 -27.54 -5.37 -12.10
CA ASP A 132 -28.37 -4.77 -13.17
C ASP A 132 -27.69 -3.59 -13.88
N ASP A 133 -26.78 -2.92 -13.18
CA ASP A 133 -26.01 -1.79 -13.68
C ASP A 133 -24.61 -2.19 -14.19
N ALA A 134 -24.23 -3.45 -13.98
CA ALA A 134 -22.90 -3.91 -14.36
C ALA A 134 -22.73 -4.04 -15.87
N ILE A 135 -21.54 -3.72 -16.34
CA ILE A 135 -21.14 -4.02 -17.72
C ILE A 135 -20.66 -5.48 -17.75
N VAL A 136 -21.24 -6.26 -18.64
CA VAL A 136 -21.00 -7.71 -18.69
C VAL A 136 -19.93 -8.03 -19.72
N ILE A 137 -18.94 -8.82 -19.32
CA ILE A 137 -17.90 -9.37 -20.21
C ILE A 137 -17.93 -10.89 -20.08
N GLY A 138 -18.22 -11.56 -21.18
CA GLY A 138 -18.47 -13.01 -21.22
C GLY A 138 -19.93 -13.35 -21.36
N LYS A 139 -20.29 -14.63 -21.16
CA LYS A 139 -21.67 -15.12 -21.30
C LYS A 139 -22.42 -14.96 -19.99
N PRO A 140 -23.53 -14.21 -19.90
CA PRO A 140 -24.29 -14.01 -18.65
C PRO A 140 -24.75 -15.30 -17.98
N SER A 141 -24.94 -16.37 -18.77
CA SER A 141 -25.34 -17.71 -18.29
C SER A 141 -24.18 -18.50 -17.66
N SER A 142 -22.95 -18.00 -17.72
CA SER A 142 -21.78 -18.70 -17.17
C SER A 142 -21.90 -18.88 -15.65
N PRO A 143 -21.53 -20.07 -15.13
CA PRO A 143 -21.70 -20.39 -13.71
C PRO A 143 -20.73 -19.66 -12.80
N ASN A 144 -19.53 -19.32 -13.29
CA ASN A 144 -18.51 -18.63 -12.50
C ASN A 144 -18.61 -17.13 -12.71
N LYS A 145 -19.26 -16.44 -11.77
CA LYS A 145 -19.47 -15.00 -11.80
C LYS A 145 -18.36 -14.30 -10.99
N VAL A 146 -17.73 -13.31 -11.59
CA VAL A 146 -16.75 -12.45 -10.94
C VAL A 146 -17.25 -11.03 -11.00
N VAL A 147 -17.39 -10.37 -9.86
CA VAL A 147 -17.70 -8.94 -9.80
C VAL A 147 -16.40 -8.15 -9.73
N VAL A 148 -16.28 -7.10 -10.54
CA VAL A 148 -15.08 -6.26 -10.57
C VAL A 148 -15.49 -4.83 -10.27
N PHE A 149 -14.97 -4.26 -9.19
CA PHE A 149 -15.05 -2.82 -8.94
C PHE A 149 -13.92 -2.13 -9.70
N ASP A 150 -14.29 -1.22 -10.57
CA ASP A 150 -13.42 -0.68 -11.62
C ASP A 150 -13.54 0.84 -11.75
N ASP A 151 -12.46 1.49 -12.17
CA ASP A 151 -12.41 2.94 -12.37
C ASP A 151 -11.85 3.23 -13.78
N PRO A 152 -12.58 3.95 -14.66
CA PRO A 152 -12.18 4.18 -16.03
C PRO A 152 -10.88 4.95 -16.21
N ASP A 153 -10.41 5.67 -15.18
CA ASP A 153 -9.13 6.40 -15.20
C ASP A 153 -8.01 5.69 -14.45
N CYS A 154 -8.28 4.56 -13.78
CA CYS A 154 -7.30 3.82 -13.02
C CYS A 154 -6.31 3.06 -13.94
N PRO A 155 -4.98 3.29 -13.80
CA PRO A 155 -3.98 2.63 -14.65
C PRO A 155 -3.90 1.10 -14.44
N PHE A 156 -4.24 0.61 -13.25
CA PHE A 156 -4.27 -0.83 -12.97
C PHE A 156 -5.53 -1.49 -13.53
N CYS A 157 -6.66 -0.79 -13.56
CA CYS A 157 -7.89 -1.22 -14.22
C CYS A 157 -7.66 -1.37 -15.73
N ARG A 158 -7.02 -0.37 -16.32
CA ARG A 158 -6.59 -0.43 -17.73
C ARG A 158 -5.74 -1.67 -18.05
N LYS A 159 -4.85 -2.05 -17.13
CA LYS A 159 -4.02 -3.27 -17.30
C LYS A 159 -4.82 -4.55 -17.10
N LEU A 160 -5.81 -4.55 -16.21
CA LEU A 160 -6.64 -5.73 -15.93
C LEU A 160 -7.60 -6.04 -17.08
N HIS A 161 -8.06 -5.02 -17.79
CA HIS A 161 -9.09 -5.18 -18.81
C HIS A 161 -8.70 -6.16 -19.96
N PRO A 162 -7.50 -6.09 -20.57
CA PRO A 162 -7.06 -7.11 -21.52
C PRO A 162 -6.96 -8.51 -20.90
N GLU A 163 -6.58 -8.64 -19.64
CA GLU A 163 -6.51 -9.93 -18.97
C GLU A 163 -7.93 -10.55 -18.80
N ILE A 164 -8.93 -9.73 -18.45
CA ILE A 164 -10.34 -10.17 -18.39
C ILE A 164 -10.80 -10.68 -19.78
N LYS A 165 -10.48 -9.94 -20.84
CA LYS A 165 -10.80 -10.38 -22.23
C LYS A 165 -10.11 -11.70 -22.56
N GLU A 166 -8.87 -11.88 -22.14
CA GLU A 166 -8.13 -13.14 -22.34
C GLU A 166 -8.79 -14.28 -21.56
N VAL A 167 -9.21 -14.07 -20.29
CA VAL A 167 -9.92 -15.09 -19.50
C VAL A 167 -11.16 -15.55 -20.21
N VAL A 168 -12.05 -14.66 -20.66
CA VAL A 168 -13.31 -15.05 -21.31
C VAL A 168 -13.09 -15.63 -22.72
N SER A 169 -11.96 -15.37 -23.36
CA SER A 169 -11.58 -16.02 -24.60
C SER A 169 -11.14 -17.48 -24.41
N LYS A 170 -10.51 -17.78 -23.26
CA LYS A 170 -10.02 -19.11 -22.91
C LYS A 170 -11.10 -19.96 -22.21
N ARG A 171 -12.07 -19.32 -21.53
CA ARG A 171 -13.02 -19.97 -20.62
C ARG A 171 -14.44 -19.41 -20.81
N ASP A 172 -15.31 -20.18 -21.39
CA ASP A 172 -16.71 -19.80 -21.64
C ASP A 172 -17.64 -20.03 -20.44
N ASP A 173 -17.12 -20.64 -19.38
CA ASP A 173 -17.79 -20.84 -18.09
C ASP A 173 -17.55 -19.71 -17.08
N ILE A 174 -16.88 -18.61 -17.49
CA ILE A 174 -16.57 -17.45 -16.64
C ILE A 174 -17.23 -16.19 -17.23
N VAL A 175 -17.81 -15.37 -16.37
CA VAL A 175 -18.38 -14.06 -16.71
C VAL A 175 -17.97 -13.01 -15.69
N PHE A 176 -17.61 -11.82 -16.18
CA PHE A 176 -17.28 -10.67 -15.34
C PHE A 176 -18.40 -9.64 -15.38
N TYR A 177 -18.72 -9.11 -14.22
CA TYR A 177 -19.67 -8.03 -13.99
C TYR A 177 -18.90 -6.81 -13.50
N ILE A 178 -18.67 -5.84 -14.39
CA ILE A 178 -17.90 -4.64 -14.06
C ILE A 178 -18.82 -3.60 -13.45
N LYS A 179 -18.55 -3.24 -12.20
CA LYS A 179 -19.23 -2.17 -11.46
C LYS A 179 -18.31 -0.96 -11.37
N LEU A 180 -18.75 0.17 -11.92
CA LEU A 180 -17.93 1.36 -11.92
C LEU A 180 -17.92 2.00 -10.52
N PHE A 181 -16.70 2.14 -10.00
CA PHE A 181 -16.36 2.69 -8.68
C PHE A 181 -15.23 3.70 -8.83
N PRO A 182 -15.55 4.96 -9.26
CA PRO A 182 -14.55 5.98 -9.46
C PRO A 182 -13.91 6.45 -8.15
N LEU A 183 -12.58 6.50 -8.11
CA LEU A 183 -11.81 7.05 -7.00
C LEU A 183 -11.60 8.56 -7.23
N VAL A 184 -12.63 9.35 -7.00
CA VAL A 184 -12.72 10.77 -7.40
C VAL A 184 -11.62 11.66 -6.83
N GLU A 185 -11.07 11.33 -5.66
CA GLU A 185 -9.94 12.05 -5.07
C GLU A 185 -8.65 11.86 -5.86
N LEU A 186 -8.46 10.70 -6.50
CA LEU A 186 -7.31 10.36 -7.32
C LEU A 186 -7.56 10.69 -8.80
N HIS A 187 -8.79 10.46 -9.27
CA HIS A 187 -9.22 10.58 -10.64
C HIS A 187 -10.47 11.47 -10.77
N PRO A 188 -10.32 12.81 -10.70
CA PRO A 188 -11.48 13.73 -10.62
C PRO A 188 -12.48 13.63 -11.79
N LYS A 189 -12.03 13.18 -12.98
CA LYS A 189 -12.89 13.04 -14.17
C LYS A 189 -13.59 11.68 -14.26
N SER A 190 -13.21 10.71 -13.44
CA SER A 190 -13.70 9.34 -13.58
C SER A 190 -15.17 9.19 -13.17
N TYR A 191 -15.70 10.09 -12.33
CA TYR A 191 -17.10 10.07 -11.93
C TYR A 191 -18.04 10.30 -13.12
N ASP A 192 -17.83 11.38 -13.90
CA ASP A 192 -18.65 11.68 -15.07
C ASP A 192 -18.48 10.65 -16.19
N LYS A 193 -17.25 10.16 -16.41
CA LYS A 193 -17.01 9.03 -17.32
C LYS A 193 -17.79 7.79 -16.89
N SER A 194 -17.74 7.45 -15.61
CA SER A 194 -18.49 6.30 -15.06
C SER A 194 -20.00 6.46 -15.27
N LYS A 195 -20.56 7.66 -15.02
CA LYS A 195 -21.96 7.96 -15.31
C LYS A 195 -22.29 7.76 -16.79
N ALA A 196 -21.47 8.30 -17.69
CA ALA A 196 -21.67 8.16 -19.13
C ALA A 196 -21.70 6.69 -19.57
N ILE A 197 -20.73 5.89 -19.10
CA ILE A 197 -20.61 4.49 -19.43
C ILE A 197 -21.80 3.67 -18.90
N VAL A 198 -22.25 3.94 -17.65
CA VAL A 198 -23.42 3.27 -17.06
C VAL A 198 -24.71 3.66 -17.79
N CYS A 199 -24.89 4.95 -18.16
CA CYS A 199 -26.03 5.40 -18.95
C CYS A 199 -26.14 4.68 -20.30
N ALA A 200 -24.99 4.50 -20.95
CA ALA A 200 -24.92 3.83 -22.25
C ALA A 200 -24.97 2.30 -22.13
N LYS A 201 -24.70 1.74 -20.94
CA LYS A 201 -24.47 0.30 -20.72
C LYS A 201 -23.49 -0.30 -21.74
N SER A 202 -22.48 0.51 -22.12
CA SER A 202 -21.59 0.19 -23.24
C SER A 202 -20.25 -0.31 -22.76
N PHE A 203 -19.96 -1.56 -23.10
CA PHE A 203 -18.64 -2.12 -22.96
C PHE A 203 -17.61 -1.38 -23.85
N GLU A 204 -17.99 -1.00 -25.07
CA GLU A 204 -17.13 -0.27 -25.99
C GLU A 204 -16.69 1.07 -25.41
N MET A 205 -17.63 1.80 -24.76
CA MET A 205 -17.30 3.08 -24.11
C MET A 205 -16.34 2.91 -22.94
N LEU A 206 -16.44 1.82 -22.20
CA LEU A 206 -15.47 1.46 -21.15
C LEU A 206 -14.10 1.17 -21.76
N ASP A 207 -14.06 0.41 -22.85
CA ASP A 207 -12.82 0.08 -23.59
C ASP A 207 -12.16 1.34 -24.18
N ASP A 208 -12.97 2.26 -24.69
CA ASP A 208 -12.53 3.57 -25.18
C ASP A 208 -11.93 4.42 -24.05
N ALA A 209 -12.54 4.43 -22.88
CA ALA A 209 -11.99 5.11 -21.69
C ALA A 209 -10.62 4.56 -21.30
N PHE A 210 -10.46 3.24 -21.27
CA PHE A 210 -9.18 2.61 -20.99
C PHE A 210 -8.14 2.83 -22.10
N SER A 211 -8.59 3.05 -23.32
CA SER A 211 -7.73 3.43 -24.45
C SER A 211 -7.33 4.91 -24.44
N GLY A 212 -7.86 5.69 -23.49
CA GLY A 212 -7.57 7.12 -23.36
C GLY A 212 -8.35 8.00 -24.34
N LYS A 213 -9.41 7.47 -24.95
CA LYS A 213 -10.33 8.28 -25.79
C LYS A 213 -11.24 9.14 -24.93
N ASP A 214 -11.67 10.25 -25.50
CA ASP A 214 -12.65 11.12 -24.87
C ASP A 214 -14.01 10.43 -24.75
N ILE A 215 -14.57 10.46 -23.54
CA ILE A 215 -15.90 9.92 -23.25
C ILE A 215 -16.90 11.08 -23.26
N PRO A 216 -18.00 10.96 -24.01
CA PRO A 216 -19.03 12.01 -24.03
C PRO A 216 -19.66 12.21 -22.66
N PRO A 217 -20.26 13.36 -22.39
CA PRO A 217 -20.98 13.59 -21.15
C PRO A 217 -22.12 12.58 -20.95
N PRO A 218 -22.52 12.30 -19.69
CA PRO A 218 -23.61 11.37 -19.39
C PRO A 218 -24.89 11.71 -20.13
N SER A 219 -25.51 10.71 -20.78
CA SER A 219 -26.78 10.88 -21.53
C SER A 219 -28.00 10.70 -20.63
N CYS A 220 -27.86 10.36 -19.38
CA CYS A 220 -28.93 10.20 -18.41
C CYS A 220 -28.56 10.75 -17.03
N ASP A 221 -29.57 11.08 -16.23
CA ASP A 221 -29.37 11.36 -14.82
C ASP A 221 -29.50 10.07 -14.01
N THR A 222 -28.37 9.58 -13.49
CA THR A 222 -28.33 8.36 -12.71
C THR A 222 -27.59 8.57 -11.38
N LYS A 223 -28.11 7.96 -10.32
CA LYS A 223 -27.45 7.83 -9.00
C LYS A 223 -26.72 6.50 -8.84
N GLN A 224 -26.53 5.76 -9.94
CA GLN A 224 -25.98 4.41 -9.84
C GLN A 224 -24.52 4.41 -9.37
N ILE A 225 -23.74 5.42 -9.76
CA ILE A 225 -22.36 5.56 -9.33
C ILE A 225 -22.27 5.80 -7.82
N ASP A 226 -23.14 6.65 -7.26
CA ASP A 226 -23.20 6.87 -5.81
C ASP A 226 -23.53 5.58 -5.06
N LYS A 227 -24.48 4.79 -5.58
CA LYS A 227 -24.83 3.47 -5.02
C LYS A 227 -23.66 2.50 -5.10
N ASN A 228 -22.88 2.53 -6.17
CA ASN A 228 -21.69 1.67 -6.31
C ASN A 228 -20.59 2.08 -5.33
N ILE A 229 -20.39 3.37 -5.10
CA ILE A 229 -19.46 3.89 -4.09
C ILE A 229 -19.89 3.45 -2.68
N GLU A 230 -21.17 3.62 -2.35
CA GLU A 230 -21.73 3.17 -1.08
C GLU A 230 -21.62 1.65 -0.90
N LEU A 231 -21.91 0.88 -1.93
CA LEU A 231 -21.78 -0.57 -1.93
C LEU A 231 -20.32 -1.00 -1.71
N ALA A 232 -19.37 -0.40 -2.44
CA ALA A 232 -17.95 -0.67 -2.28
C ALA A 232 -17.50 -0.45 -0.82
N SER A 233 -17.91 0.68 -0.23
CA SER A 233 -17.63 0.98 1.18
C SER A 233 -18.21 -0.07 2.14
N LYS A 234 -19.46 -0.48 1.96
CA LYS A 234 -20.13 -1.53 2.77
C LYS A 234 -19.42 -2.89 2.66
N LEU A 235 -18.87 -3.18 1.50
CA LEU A 235 -18.14 -4.44 1.23
C LEU A 235 -16.66 -4.37 1.64
N GLY A 236 -16.19 -3.23 2.15
CA GLY A 236 -14.78 -3.04 2.49
C GLY A 236 -13.85 -2.95 1.27
N VAL A 237 -14.39 -2.61 0.11
CA VAL A 237 -13.62 -2.34 -1.11
C VAL A 237 -13.14 -0.89 -1.05
N SER A 238 -11.84 -0.68 -1.00
CA SER A 238 -11.21 0.64 -0.83
C SER A 238 -10.34 1.07 -2.01
N GLY A 239 -10.26 0.25 -3.06
CA GLY A 239 -9.42 0.54 -4.22
C GLY A 239 -9.85 -0.21 -5.47
N THR A 240 -9.30 0.21 -6.60
CA THR A 240 -9.55 -0.38 -7.92
C THR A 240 -8.26 -0.82 -8.59
N PRO A 241 -8.30 -1.90 -9.39
CA PRO A 241 -9.42 -2.83 -9.49
C PRO A 241 -9.55 -3.70 -8.23
N THR A 242 -10.77 -4.18 -7.95
CA THR A 242 -11.00 -5.22 -6.93
C THR A 242 -11.94 -6.26 -7.50
N LEU A 243 -11.53 -7.53 -7.49
CA LEU A 243 -12.35 -8.66 -7.94
C LEU A 243 -13.02 -9.32 -6.74
N ILE A 244 -14.27 -9.73 -6.89
CA ILE A 244 -15.00 -10.54 -5.92
C ILE A 244 -15.41 -11.82 -6.61
N LEU A 245 -14.89 -12.96 -6.11
CA LEU A 245 -15.16 -14.26 -6.68
C LEU A 245 -16.52 -14.81 -6.21
N ASN A 246 -17.02 -15.83 -6.87
CA ASN A 246 -18.32 -16.45 -6.57
C ASN A 246 -18.41 -17.07 -5.15
N ASN A 247 -17.27 -17.38 -4.52
CA ASN A 247 -17.20 -17.83 -3.13
C ASN A 247 -17.16 -16.67 -2.11
N GLY A 248 -17.25 -15.42 -2.58
CA GLY A 248 -17.21 -14.21 -1.76
C GLY A 248 -15.80 -13.71 -1.40
N GLU A 249 -14.76 -14.33 -1.93
CA GLU A 249 -13.38 -13.88 -1.72
C GLU A 249 -13.09 -12.57 -2.45
N ILE A 250 -12.44 -11.64 -1.75
CA ILE A 250 -12.05 -10.32 -2.29
C ILE A 250 -10.58 -10.38 -2.72
N ILE A 251 -10.31 -10.09 -3.98
CA ILE A 251 -8.97 -10.02 -4.58
C ILE A 251 -8.70 -8.56 -4.97
N PRO A 252 -7.92 -7.80 -4.21
CA PRO A 252 -7.57 -6.43 -4.57
C PRO A 252 -6.43 -6.40 -5.58
N GLY A 253 -6.51 -5.47 -6.52
CA GLY A 253 -5.46 -5.16 -7.48
C GLY A 253 -5.50 -5.97 -8.77
N TYR A 254 -4.47 -5.76 -9.57
CA TYR A 254 -4.25 -6.41 -10.86
C TYR A 254 -3.79 -7.86 -10.70
N ALA A 255 -4.28 -8.74 -11.56
CA ALA A 255 -3.78 -10.10 -11.73
C ALA A 255 -3.76 -10.48 -13.22
N LYS A 256 -2.88 -11.40 -13.61
CA LYS A 256 -2.82 -11.92 -14.97
C LYS A 256 -3.95 -12.93 -15.22
N ALA A 257 -4.32 -13.11 -16.47
CA ALA A 257 -5.40 -14.02 -16.89
C ALA A 257 -5.27 -15.42 -16.27
N ASP A 258 -4.08 -16.03 -16.34
CA ASP A 258 -3.87 -17.39 -15.80
C ASP A 258 -3.95 -17.42 -14.25
N GLU A 259 -3.60 -16.34 -13.57
CA GLU A 259 -3.76 -16.21 -12.11
C GLU A 259 -5.23 -16.07 -11.73
N ILE A 260 -5.99 -15.27 -12.48
CA ILE A 260 -7.44 -15.10 -12.30
C ILE A 260 -8.14 -16.45 -12.47
N ILE A 261 -7.81 -17.20 -13.53
CA ILE A 261 -8.38 -18.55 -13.75
C ILE A 261 -8.09 -19.48 -12.58
N LYS A 262 -6.84 -19.52 -12.09
CA LYS A 262 -6.47 -20.34 -10.93
C LYS A 262 -7.24 -19.96 -9.66
N MET A 263 -7.42 -18.66 -9.40
CA MET A 263 -8.19 -18.19 -8.25
C MET A 263 -9.65 -18.60 -8.34
N ILE A 264 -10.27 -18.50 -9.53
CA ILE A 264 -11.66 -18.92 -9.76
C ILE A 264 -11.81 -20.43 -9.57
N ASP A 265 -10.88 -21.24 -10.10
CA ASP A 265 -10.91 -22.69 -9.97
C ASP A 265 -10.73 -23.14 -8.50
N SER A 266 -9.88 -22.47 -7.74
CA SER A 266 -9.71 -22.71 -6.30
C SER A 266 -10.98 -22.37 -5.52
N ALA A 267 -11.61 -21.22 -5.81
CA ALA A 267 -12.85 -20.79 -5.20
C ALA A 267 -14.01 -21.78 -5.44
N LYS A 268 -14.03 -22.41 -6.61
CA LYS A 268 -15.04 -23.43 -6.98
C LYS A 268 -14.89 -24.72 -6.17
N GLN A 269 -13.66 -25.17 -5.91
CA GLN A 269 -13.40 -26.38 -5.10
C GLN A 269 -13.91 -26.20 -3.67
N GLU A 270 -13.75 -25.02 -3.07
CA GLU A 270 -14.24 -24.73 -1.72
C GLU A 270 -15.77 -24.73 -1.60
N THR A 271 -16.46 -24.29 -2.65
CA THR A 271 -17.94 -24.30 -2.67
C THR A 271 -18.51 -25.69 -2.92
N GLY A 272 -17.80 -26.55 -3.68
CA GLY A 272 -18.19 -27.95 -3.95
C GLY A 272 -17.97 -28.88 -2.77
N ALA A 273 -16.99 -28.60 -1.91
CA ALA A 273 -16.70 -29.43 -0.73
C ALA A 273 -17.65 -29.22 0.46
N LYS A 274 -18.56 -28.22 0.39
CA LYS A 274 -19.55 -27.90 1.44
C LYS A 274 -20.97 -28.45 1.15
N LYS A 275 -21.15 -29.23 0.10
CA LYS A 275 -22.36 -29.98 -0.19
C LYS A 275 -22.15 -31.44 0.17
#